data_aa48f6ad6873e9e54b631bbc68803a83
#
_entry.id   aa48f6ad6873e9e54b631bbc68803a83
#
_cell.length_a   1.000
_cell.length_b   1.000
_cell.length_c   1.000
_cell.angle_alpha   90.00
_cell.angle_beta   90.00
_cell.angle_gamma   90.00
#
_symmetry.space_group_name_H-M   'P 1'
#
loop_
_entity.id
_entity.type
_entity.pdbx_description
1 polymer ?
#
loop_
_entity_poly.entity_id
_entity_poly.type
_entity_poly.pdbx_seq_one_letter_code
_entity_poly.pdbx_strand_id
1 'polypeptide(L)'
;MNGWERFALGATTTGAATLAYAAGIERRWWTLREATLPVLTEGAHPLRILHVSDLHITPNQRSKQRWVSALDALAPDLVVNTGDNLAHPRAVPTALATLGPLLNRPGLFVFGSNDYFGPTPKNPARYLTRTTRRVHGEPLPWRDLRAAFLERGWLDATHARHTVEIGGATVAAAGVDDPHLGLDRYDRIGGSRPEGPVLRLGLTHSPEPRVLDGFAADGYDLVMAGHTHGGQLRLPGVGALVTNCGIDRSRARGASRWGTHTWLHVSAGLGTSPYAPVRFACPPEATLLTLVPRPSVVASRTTPAPASAEVG
;
A
#
# COMPACT_ATOMS: atom_id res chain seq x y z
N MET A 1 5.57 -49.75 -6.16
CA MET A 1 6.17 -48.39 -6.23
C MET A 1 7.53 -48.42 -5.59
N ASN A 2 8.55 -48.04 -6.33
CA ASN A 2 9.91 -47.83 -5.82
C ASN A 2 10.02 -46.54 -5.02
N GLY A 3 11.17 -46.31 -4.36
CA GLY A 3 11.37 -45.13 -3.51
C GLY A 3 11.22 -43.77 -4.26
N TRP A 4 11.65 -43.74 -5.53
CA TRP A 4 11.52 -42.55 -6.38
C TRP A 4 10.08 -42.26 -6.77
N GLU A 5 9.27 -43.28 -7.07
CA GLU A 5 7.84 -43.13 -7.37
C GLU A 5 7.07 -42.59 -6.17
N ARG A 6 7.40 -43.06 -4.94
CA ARG A 6 6.78 -42.56 -3.71
C ARG A 6 7.17 -41.12 -3.46
N PHE A 7 8.45 -40.78 -3.64
CA PHE A 7 8.93 -39.37 -3.50
C PHE A 7 8.27 -38.48 -4.55
N ALA A 8 8.27 -38.86 -5.82
CA ALA A 8 7.63 -38.07 -6.88
C ALA A 8 6.13 -37.89 -6.64
N LEU A 9 5.42 -38.94 -6.23
CA LEU A 9 4.00 -38.84 -5.88
C LEU A 9 3.78 -37.93 -4.68
N GLY A 10 4.59 -38.02 -3.62
CA GLY A 10 4.52 -37.15 -2.46
C GLY A 10 4.79 -35.69 -2.81
N ALA A 11 5.80 -35.41 -3.62
CA ALA A 11 6.12 -34.05 -4.07
C ALA A 11 4.99 -33.45 -4.93
N THR A 12 4.42 -34.25 -5.84
CA THR A 12 3.31 -33.82 -6.72
C THR A 12 2.04 -33.52 -5.92
N THR A 13 1.67 -34.40 -4.98
CA THR A 13 0.48 -34.23 -4.14
C THR A 13 0.62 -33.02 -3.23
N THR A 14 1.79 -32.81 -2.61
CA THR A 14 2.08 -31.63 -1.79
C THR A 14 2.01 -30.34 -2.61
N GLY A 15 2.61 -30.33 -3.80
CA GLY A 15 2.54 -29.19 -4.73
C GLY A 15 1.11 -28.84 -5.14
N ALA A 16 0.30 -29.86 -5.50
CA ALA A 16 -1.10 -29.68 -5.87
C ALA A 16 -1.94 -29.15 -4.68
N ALA A 17 -1.75 -29.70 -3.48
CA ALA A 17 -2.43 -29.24 -2.28
C ALA A 17 -2.06 -27.79 -1.93
N THR A 18 -0.78 -27.44 -2.02
CA THR A 18 -0.29 -26.08 -1.80
C THR A 18 -0.91 -25.09 -2.79
N LEU A 19 -0.98 -25.47 -4.07
CA LEU A 19 -1.59 -24.62 -5.09
C LEU A 19 -3.10 -24.47 -4.87
N ALA A 20 -3.80 -25.53 -4.50
CA ALA A 20 -5.23 -25.51 -4.18
C ALA A 20 -5.50 -24.61 -2.97
N TYR A 21 -4.68 -24.68 -1.92
CA TYR A 21 -4.74 -23.78 -0.77
C TYR A 21 -4.49 -22.32 -1.18
N ALA A 22 -3.42 -22.05 -1.93
CA ALA A 22 -3.03 -20.71 -2.36
C ALA A 22 -4.09 -20.06 -3.28
N ALA A 23 -4.69 -20.82 -4.18
CA ALA A 23 -5.69 -20.35 -5.12
C ALA A 23 -7.13 -20.37 -4.56
N GLY A 24 -7.45 -21.29 -3.68
CA GLY A 24 -8.80 -21.48 -3.15
C GLY A 24 -9.06 -20.78 -1.84
N ILE A 25 -8.12 -20.84 -0.92
CA ILE A 25 -8.29 -20.43 0.48
C ILE A 25 -7.58 -19.11 0.73
N GLU A 26 -6.24 -19.08 0.69
CA GLU A 26 -5.48 -17.94 1.20
C GLU A 26 -5.77 -16.65 0.43
N ARG A 27 -5.94 -16.69 -0.90
CA ARG A 27 -6.28 -15.49 -1.68
C ARG A 27 -7.62 -14.84 -1.31
N ARG A 28 -8.46 -15.53 -0.53
CA ARG A 28 -9.77 -15.05 -0.04
C ARG A 28 -9.79 -14.86 1.46
N TRP A 29 -8.69 -15.08 2.13
CA TRP A 29 -8.54 -14.91 3.56
C TRP A 29 -8.12 -13.45 3.86
N TRP A 30 -9.06 -12.52 3.64
CA TRP A 30 -8.81 -11.10 3.90
C TRP A 30 -8.54 -10.86 5.38
N THR A 31 -7.50 -10.08 5.66
CA THR A 31 -7.06 -9.77 7.01
C THR A 31 -7.04 -8.27 7.24
N LEU A 32 -7.43 -7.84 8.43
CA LEU A 32 -7.15 -6.51 8.93
C LEU A 32 -5.80 -6.54 9.64
N ARG A 33 -4.89 -5.66 9.21
CA ARG A 33 -3.65 -5.38 9.94
C ARG A 33 -3.81 -4.09 10.72
N GLU A 34 -3.18 -4.03 11.89
CA GLU A 34 -3.12 -2.82 12.68
C GLU A 34 -1.65 -2.48 12.94
N ALA A 35 -1.31 -1.19 12.84
CA ALA A 35 0.03 -0.72 13.15
C ALA A 35 -0.04 0.69 13.75
N THR A 36 0.82 0.98 14.71
CA THR A 36 0.96 2.31 15.31
C THR A 36 2.27 2.93 14.85
N LEU A 37 2.21 4.16 14.32
CA LEU A 37 3.38 4.86 13.81
C LEU A 37 3.56 6.22 14.49
N PRO A 38 4.72 6.50 15.09
CA PRO A 38 5.04 7.78 15.70
C PRO A 38 5.50 8.77 14.61
N VAL A 39 4.55 9.45 13.98
CA VAL A 39 4.80 10.36 12.83
C VAL A 39 4.24 11.76 13.02
N LEU A 40 3.28 11.95 13.94
CA LEU A 40 2.64 13.23 14.14
C LEU A 40 3.54 14.21 14.91
N THR A 41 3.27 15.50 14.79
CA THR A 41 3.90 16.52 15.63
C THR A 41 3.54 16.31 17.09
N GLU A 42 4.38 16.81 17.99
CA GLU A 42 4.15 16.74 19.42
C GLU A 42 2.83 17.43 19.80
N GLY A 43 2.09 16.83 20.74
CA GLY A 43 0.80 17.34 21.20
C GLY A 43 -0.41 17.07 20.29
N ALA A 44 -0.19 16.49 19.11
CA ALA A 44 -1.30 16.12 18.22
C ALA A 44 -2.13 14.96 18.76
N HIS A 45 -3.42 14.98 18.48
CA HIS A 45 -4.30 13.81 18.75
C HIS A 45 -3.99 12.68 17.76
N PRO A 46 -4.13 11.40 18.20
CA PRO A 46 -3.98 10.27 17.29
C PRO A 46 -4.91 10.36 16.09
N LEU A 47 -4.41 9.98 14.90
CA LEU A 47 -5.16 9.96 13.65
C LEU A 47 -5.23 8.51 13.11
N ARG A 48 -6.42 8.04 12.77
CA ARG A 48 -6.65 6.67 12.27
C ARG A 48 -6.84 6.68 10.77
N ILE A 49 -5.91 6.08 10.04
CA ILE A 49 -5.95 5.99 8.57
C ILE A 49 -6.18 4.54 8.15
N LEU A 50 -7.26 4.30 7.40
CA LEU A 50 -7.49 3.01 6.77
C LEU A 50 -6.83 3.00 5.38
N HIS A 51 -5.84 2.14 5.19
CA HIS A 51 -5.18 1.94 3.91
C HIS A 51 -5.82 0.79 3.14
N VAL A 52 -6.37 1.10 1.98
CA VAL A 52 -6.98 0.18 1.02
C VAL A 52 -6.21 0.27 -0.29
N SER A 53 -5.78 -0.86 -0.84
CA SER A 53 -4.99 -0.91 -2.07
C SER A 53 -5.23 -2.19 -2.85
N ASP A 54 -4.95 -2.17 -4.14
CA ASP A 54 -4.90 -3.35 -5.01
C ASP A 54 -6.17 -4.21 -4.89
N LEU A 55 -7.34 -3.60 -5.02
CA LEU A 55 -8.61 -4.29 -4.93
C LEU A 55 -8.80 -5.31 -6.06
N HIS A 56 -8.31 -5.02 -7.26
CA HIS A 56 -8.47 -5.85 -8.46
C HIS A 56 -9.89 -6.40 -8.61
N ILE A 57 -10.87 -5.50 -8.63
CA ILE A 57 -12.29 -5.86 -8.65
C ILE A 57 -12.71 -6.39 -10.02
N THR A 58 -13.43 -7.51 -9.96
CA THR A 58 -14.23 -8.06 -11.05
C THR A 58 -15.71 -8.09 -10.64
N PRO A 59 -16.68 -8.15 -11.57
CA PRO A 59 -18.11 -7.96 -11.25
C PRO A 59 -18.72 -8.87 -10.18
N ASN A 60 -18.14 -10.03 -9.88
CA ASN A 60 -18.80 -11.08 -9.07
C ASN A 60 -18.11 -11.37 -7.73
N GLN A 61 -17.48 -10.40 -7.07
CA GLN A 61 -16.71 -10.64 -5.83
C GLN A 61 -17.48 -10.25 -4.56
N ARG A 62 -18.70 -10.75 -4.38
CA ARG A 62 -19.61 -10.39 -3.26
C ARG A 62 -19.00 -10.56 -1.87
N SER A 63 -18.18 -11.59 -1.64
CA SER A 63 -17.54 -11.80 -0.33
C SER A 63 -16.51 -10.72 -0.02
N LYS A 64 -15.71 -10.30 -1.00
CA LYS A 64 -14.77 -9.19 -0.87
C LYS A 64 -15.51 -7.87 -0.61
N GLN A 65 -16.60 -7.62 -1.36
CA GLN A 65 -17.44 -6.43 -1.18
C GLN A 65 -17.91 -6.32 0.28
N ARG A 66 -18.52 -7.37 0.81
CA ARG A 66 -19.01 -7.39 2.20
C ARG A 66 -17.89 -7.17 3.20
N TRP A 67 -16.76 -7.80 3.00
CA TRP A 67 -15.64 -7.70 3.93
C TRP A 67 -15.03 -6.29 3.94
N VAL A 68 -14.79 -5.69 2.76
CA VAL A 68 -14.20 -4.34 2.65
C VAL A 68 -15.17 -3.28 3.16
N SER A 69 -16.45 -3.35 2.76
CA SER A 69 -17.45 -2.37 3.23
C SER A 69 -17.67 -2.42 4.74
N ALA A 70 -17.51 -3.58 5.38
CA ALA A 70 -17.60 -3.73 6.82
C ALA A 70 -16.46 -3.03 7.59
N LEU A 71 -15.36 -2.68 6.94
CA LEU A 71 -14.26 -1.93 7.55
C LEU A 71 -14.66 -0.51 7.99
N ASP A 72 -15.78 0.03 7.50
CA ASP A 72 -16.32 1.30 7.99
C ASP A 72 -16.63 1.28 9.49
N ALA A 73 -16.97 0.13 10.04
CA ALA A 73 -17.18 -0.05 11.48
C ALA A 73 -15.94 0.29 12.34
N LEU A 74 -14.75 0.32 11.72
CA LEU A 74 -13.53 0.78 12.37
C LEU A 74 -13.52 2.30 12.59
N ALA A 75 -14.44 3.05 12.00
CA ALA A 75 -14.53 4.51 12.06
C ALA A 75 -13.18 5.20 11.80
N PRO A 76 -12.52 4.95 10.63
CA PRO A 76 -11.29 5.67 10.32
C PRO A 76 -11.56 7.15 10.10
N ASP A 77 -10.60 8.00 10.47
CA ASP A 77 -10.67 9.45 10.24
C ASP A 77 -10.40 9.77 8.76
N LEU A 78 -9.58 8.94 8.10
CA LEU A 78 -9.21 9.06 6.70
C LEU A 78 -9.12 7.68 6.03
N VAL A 79 -9.61 7.57 4.82
CA VAL A 79 -9.36 6.41 3.94
C VAL A 79 -8.33 6.79 2.88
N VAL A 80 -7.27 6.02 2.76
CA VAL A 80 -6.26 6.17 1.69
C VAL A 80 -6.35 5.00 0.75
N ASN A 81 -6.55 5.30 -0.55
CA ASN A 81 -6.58 4.31 -1.62
C ASN A 81 -5.37 4.53 -2.55
N THR A 82 -4.49 3.54 -2.63
CA THR A 82 -3.27 3.64 -3.44
C THR A 82 -3.37 2.93 -4.78
N GLY A 83 -4.59 2.74 -5.32
CA GLY A 83 -4.80 2.32 -6.71
C GLY A 83 -4.93 0.82 -6.92
N ASP A 84 -4.92 0.42 -8.19
CA ASP A 84 -5.19 -0.92 -8.70
C ASP A 84 -6.57 -1.45 -8.24
N ASN A 85 -7.58 -0.59 -8.40
CA ASN A 85 -8.96 -0.92 -8.00
C ASN A 85 -9.65 -1.88 -8.98
N LEU A 86 -9.36 -1.74 -10.28
CA LEU A 86 -10.09 -2.40 -11.36
C LEU A 86 -9.34 -3.62 -11.90
N ALA A 87 -10.09 -4.63 -12.34
CA ALA A 87 -9.57 -5.78 -13.08
C ALA A 87 -10.53 -6.22 -14.22
N HIS A 88 -11.51 -5.38 -14.56
CA HIS A 88 -12.50 -5.66 -15.60
C HIS A 88 -13.18 -4.37 -16.06
N PRO A 89 -13.53 -4.20 -17.37
CA PRO A 89 -14.15 -2.98 -17.88
C PRO A 89 -15.48 -2.59 -17.22
N ARG A 90 -16.21 -3.57 -16.69
CA ARG A 90 -17.50 -3.35 -16.00
C ARG A 90 -17.37 -3.34 -14.47
N ALA A 91 -16.18 -3.07 -13.93
CA ALA A 91 -15.93 -3.22 -12.49
C ALA A 91 -16.25 -1.95 -11.67
N VAL A 92 -16.41 -0.77 -12.27
CA VAL A 92 -16.62 0.47 -11.53
C VAL A 92 -17.79 0.40 -10.54
N PRO A 93 -19.01 -0.03 -10.92
CA PRO A 93 -20.10 -0.13 -9.94
C PRO A 93 -19.77 -1.10 -8.78
N THR A 94 -19.05 -2.18 -9.09
CA THR A 94 -18.65 -3.17 -8.09
C THR A 94 -17.54 -2.62 -7.18
N ALA A 95 -16.60 -1.83 -7.70
CA ALA A 95 -15.57 -1.18 -6.90
C ALA A 95 -16.20 -0.17 -5.92
N LEU A 96 -17.16 0.62 -6.38
CA LEU A 96 -17.90 1.55 -5.52
C LEU A 96 -18.71 0.80 -4.44
N ALA A 97 -19.40 -0.28 -4.81
CA ALA A 97 -20.11 -1.13 -3.85
C ALA A 97 -19.16 -1.82 -2.85
N THR A 98 -17.93 -2.11 -3.27
CA THR A 98 -16.90 -2.71 -2.41
C THR A 98 -16.43 -1.71 -1.35
N LEU A 99 -16.15 -0.48 -1.72
CA LEU A 99 -15.82 0.57 -0.77
C LEU A 99 -17.02 0.95 0.09
N GLY A 100 -18.23 0.92 -0.49
CA GLY A 100 -19.49 1.08 0.24
C GLY A 100 -19.51 2.33 1.14
N PRO A 101 -19.80 2.18 2.44
CA PRO A 101 -19.88 3.31 3.38
C PRO A 101 -18.53 4.01 3.62
N LEU A 102 -17.39 3.37 3.32
CA LEU A 102 -16.09 4.02 3.39
C LEU A 102 -15.99 5.26 2.49
N LEU A 103 -16.77 5.30 1.39
CA LEU A 103 -16.85 6.47 0.50
C LEU A 103 -17.49 7.70 1.15
N ASN A 104 -18.12 7.57 2.31
CA ASN A 104 -18.66 8.68 3.09
C ASN A 104 -17.63 9.25 4.09
N ARG A 105 -16.47 8.63 4.22
CA ARG A 105 -15.35 9.13 5.02
C ARG A 105 -14.48 10.05 4.17
N PRO A 106 -13.74 11.00 4.79
CA PRO A 106 -12.67 11.70 4.07
C PRO A 106 -11.76 10.69 3.36
N GLY A 107 -11.43 10.95 2.10
CA GLY A 107 -10.64 10.02 1.30
C GLY A 107 -9.61 10.71 0.43
N LEU A 108 -8.45 10.07 0.29
CA LEU A 108 -7.37 10.44 -0.64
C LEU A 108 -7.06 9.25 -1.53
N PHE A 109 -6.81 9.48 -2.81
CA PHE A 109 -6.45 8.40 -3.71
C PHE A 109 -5.41 8.79 -4.76
N VAL A 110 -4.71 7.77 -5.25
CA VAL A 110 -3.92 7.76 -6.50
C VAL A 110 -4.29 6.51 -7.29
N PHE A 111 -3.97 6.50 -8.59
CA PHE A 111 -4.24 5.35 -9.45
C PHE A 111 -3.00 4.46 -9.61
N GLY A 112 -3.26 3.17 -9.91
CA GLY A 112 -2.27 2.20 -10.33
C GLY A 112 -2.49 1.71 -11.76
N SER A 113 -1.58 0.90 -12.25
CA SER A 113 -1.59 0.40 -13.63
C SER A 113 -2.87 -0.34 -14.01
N ASN A 114 -3.47 -1.07 -13.07
CA ASN A 114 -4.71 -1.80 -13.29
C ASN A 114 -5.97 -0.95 -13.04
N ASP A 115 -5.84 0.35 -12.88
CA ASP A 115 -6.95 1.28 -13.08
C ASP A 115 -7.01 1.73 -14.54
N TYR A 116 -5.85 1.91 -15.18
CA TYR A 116 -5.73 2.34 -16.57
C TYR A 116 -5.94 1.21 -17.58
N PHE A 117 -5.37 0.02 -17.28
CA PHE A 117 -5.32 -1.11 -18.22
C PHE A 117 -5.75 -2.41 -17.56
N GLY A 118 -6.57 -3.18 -18.27
CA GLY A 118 -6.98 -4.50 -17.87
C GLY A 118 -5.80 -5.47 -17.72
N PRO A 119 -5.96 -6.50 -16.86
CA PRO A 119 -4.93 -7.50 -16.70
C PRO A 119 -4.76 -8.33 -17.98
N THR A 120 -3.52 -8.74 -18.27
CA THR A 120 -3.20 -9.63 -19.38
C THR A 120 -2.58 -10.93 -18.87
N PRO A 121 -2.77 -12.06 -19.58
CA PRO A 121 -2.06 -13.30 -19.31
C PRO A 121 -0.55 -13.04 -19.39
N LYS A 122 0.18 -13.40 -18.33
CA LYS A 122 1.64 -13.26 -18.30
C LYS A 122 2.25 -14.65 -18.23
N ASN A 123 3.24 -14.92 -19.09
CA ASN A 123 4.04 -16.14 -18.96
C ASN A 123 4.88 -16.05 -17.66
N PRO A 124 4.73 -16.98 -16.70
CA PRO A 124 5.51 -16.96 -15.46
C PRO A 124 7.04 -16.98 -15.67
N ALA A 125 7.50 -17.61 -16.77
CA ALA A 125 8.92 -17.65 -17.11
C ALA A 125 9.53 -16.25 -17.38
N ARG A 126 8.71 -15.22 -17.62
CA ARG A 126 9.17 -13.83 -17.77
C ARG A 126 9.80 -13.26 -16.50
N TYR A 127 9.45 -13.79 -15.33
CA TYR A 127 10.11 -13.41 -14.07
C TYR A 127 11.57 -13.89 -14.01
N LEU A 128 11.93 -14.88 -14.83
CA LEU A 128 13.29 -15.41 -14.98
C LEU A 128 14.08 -14.69 -16.08
N THR A 129 13.40 -13.96 -16.96
CA THR A 129 14.01 -13.22 -18.06
C THR A 129 13.79 -11.72 -17.87
N ARG A 130 14.85 -10.89 -17.97
CA ARG A 130 14.80 -9.43 -17.87
C ARG A 130 14.15 -8.77 -19.11
N THR A 131 12.99 -9.26 -19.55
CA THR A 131 12.31 -8.66 -20.71
C THR A 131 11.52 -7.43 -20.26
N THR A 132 11.90 -6.27 -20.80
CA THR A 132 11.34 -4.94 -20.46
C THR A 132 10.06 -4.59 -21.22
N ARG A 133 9.66 -5.37 -22.24
CA ARG A 133 8.47 -5.06 -23.04
C ARG A 133 7.18 -5.29 -22.23
N ARG A 134 6.56 -4.22 -21.80
CA ARG A 134 5.23 -4.26 -21.17
C ARG A 134 4.15 -4.45 -22.23
N VAL A 135 3.23 -5.39 -22.01
CA VAL A 135 2.01 -5.55 -22.81
C VAL A 135 0.89 -5.03 -21.94
N HIS A 136 0.30 -3.93 -22.35
CA HIS A 136 -0.91 -3.38 -21.70
C HIS A 136 -2.15 -4.13 -22.20
N GLY A 137 -3.10 -4.37 -21.30
CA GLY A 137 -4.43 -4.86 -21.65
C GLY A 137 -5.32 -3.78 -22.26
N GLU A 138 -6.61 -4.09 -22.38
CA GLU A 138 -7.59 -3.11 -22.82
C GLU A 138 -7.66 -1.93 -21.84
N PRO A 139 -7.95 -0.70 -22.33
CA PRO A 139 -8.19 0.44 -21.45
C PRO A 139 -9.37 0.17 -20.52
N LEU A 140 -9.22 0.54 -19.25
CA LEU A 140 -10.28 0.46 -18.24
C LEU A 140 -10.94 1.83 -18.00
N PRO A 141 -12.15 1.87 -17.47
CA PRO A 141 -12.92 3.10 -17.27
C PRO A 141 -12.46 3.86 -15.99
N TRP A 142 -11.17 4.14 -15.86
CA TRP A 142 -10.61 4.85 -14.72
C TRP A 142 -11.18 6.27 -14.54
N ARG A 143 -11.59 6.91 -15.66
CA ARG A 143 -12.21 8.24 -15.60
C ARG A 143 -13.56 8.21 -14.88
N ASP A 144 -14.34 7.16 -15.11
CA ASP A 144 -15.63 6.96 -14.43
C ASP A 144 -15.42 6.68 -12.94
N LEU A 145 -14.40 5.87 -12.61
CA LEU A 145 -14.02 5.63 -11.22
C LEU A 145 -13.55 6.93 -10.54
N ARG A 146 -12.73 7.74 -11.23
CA ARG A 146 -12.27 9.03 -10.74
C ARG A 146 -13.44 9.98 -10.47
N ALA A 147 -14.34 10.12 -11.43
CA ALA A 147 -15.52 10.97 -11.30
C ALA A 147 -16.35 10.55 -10.07
N ALA A 148 -16.59 9.25 -9.92
CA ALA A 148 -17.37 8.74 -8.80
C ALA A 148 -16.69 8.96 -7.43
N PHE A 149 -15.36 8.90 -7.34
CA PHE A 149 -14.63 9.22 -6.12
C PHE A 149 -14.73 10.72 -5.79
N LEU A 150 -14.56 11.59 -6.79
CA LEU A 150 -14.68 13.04 -6.63
C LEU A 150 -16.11 13.45 -6.21
N GLU A 151 -17.14 12.84 -6.78
CA GLU A 151 -18.55 13.06 -6.39
C GLU A 151 -18.82 12.71 -4.93
N ARG A 152 -18.04 11.81 -4.35
CA ARG A 152 -18.10 11.46 -2.92
C ARG A 152 -17.19 12.33 -2.03
N GLY A 153 -16.55 13.35 -2.62
CA GLY A 153 -15.67 14.26 -1.89
C GLY A 153 -14.27 13.70 -1.64
N TRP A 154 -13.90 12.56 -2.23
CA TRP A 154 -12.54 12.06 -2.17
C TRP A 154 -11.62 12.93 -3.04
N LEU A 155 -10.38 13.12 -2.60
CA LEU A 155 -9.42 13.99 -3.27
C LEU A 155 -8.42 13.16 -4.08
N ASP A 156 -8.29 13.53 -5.35
CA ASP A 156 -7.30 12.95 -6.27
C ASP A 156 -5.94 13.59 -6.00
N ALA A 157 -5.04 12.82 -5.42
CA ALA A 157 -3.66 13.25 -5.15
C ALA A 157 -2.71 13.04 -6.35
N THR A 158 -3.18 12.55 -7.48
CA THR A 158 -2.37 12.31 -8.69
C THR A 158 -1.75 13.62 -9.19
N HIS A 159 -0.45 13.82 -8.99
CA HIS A 159 0.29 15.05 -9.26
C HIS A 159 -0.35 16.31 -8.64
N ALA A 160 -0.99 16.14 -7.49
CA ALA A 160 -1.68 17.20 -6.79
C ALA A 160 -1.24 17.26 -5.31
N ARG A 161 -1.40 18.46 -4.73
CA ARG A 161 -1.21 18.72 -3.31
C ARG A 161 -2.51 19.15 -2.70
N HIS A 162 -2.80 18.65 -1.51
CA HIS A 162 -3.99 18.98 -0.75
C HIS A 162 -3.58 19.32 0.69
N THR A 163 -4.23 20.31 1.27
CA THR A 163 -4.20 20.55 2.71
C THR A 163 -5.61 20.41 3.22
N VAL A 164 -5.82 19.48 4.14
CA VAL A 164 -7.14 19.10 4.64
C VAL A 164 -7.15 18.97 6.15
N GLU A 165 -8.27 19.32 6.75
CA GLU A 165 -8.50 19.10 8.19
C GLU A 165 -9.19 17.77 8.40
N ILE A 166 -8.55 16.86 9.13
CA ILE A 166 -9.03 15.50 9.37
C ILE A 166 -8.83 15.15 10.84
N GLY A 167 -9.92 14.79 11.53
CA GLY A 167 -9.85 14.44 12.95
C GLY A 167 -9.25 15.55 13.85
N GLY A 168 -9.39 16.81 13.44
CA GLY A 168 -8.78 17.96 14.13
C GLY A 168 -7.30 18.16 13.84
N ALA A 169 -6.74 17.44 12.86
CA ALA A 169 -5.36 17.56 12.44
C ALA A 169 -5.25 18.12 11.01
N THR A 170 -4.37 19.09 10.78
CA THR A 170 -4.02 19.56 9.44
C THR A 170 -3.10 18.54 8.76
N VAL A 171 -3.57 17.92 7.68
CA VAL A 171 -2.83 16.96 6.87
C VAL A 171 -2.46 17.60 5.54
N ALA A 172 -1.17 17.69 5.25
CA ALA A 172 -0.66 18.06 3.93
C ALA A 172 -0.34 16.78 3.14
N ALA A 173 -1.16 16.48 2.15
CA ALA A 173 -1.01 15.30 1.31
C ALA A 173 -0.55 15.66 -0.10
N ALA A 174 0.29 14.82 -0.70
CA ALA A 174 0.60 14.88 -2.12
C ALA A 174 0.82 13.47 -2.69
N GLY A 175 0.61 13.32 -3.98
CA GLY A 175 0.82 12.04 -4.63
C GLY A 175 1.30 12.17 -6.07
N VAL A 176 1.78 11.06 -6.58
CA VAL A 176 2.18 10.92 -7.99
C VAL A 176 1.30 9.91 -8.69
N ASP A 177 1.27 9.99 -10.02
CA ASP A 177 0.72 8.94 -10.87
C ASP A 177 1.59 7.68 -10.82
N ASP A 178 1.15 6.60 -11.44
CA ASP A 178 1.78 5.28 -11.31
C ASP A 178 3.23 5.22 -11.81
N PRO A 179 4.19 5.03 -10.89
CA PRO A 179 5.59 4.85 -11.26
C PRO A 179 5.86 3.58 -12.04
N HIS A 180 5.02 2.54 -11.89
CA HIS A 180 5.15 1.30 -12.64
C HIS A 180 4.91 1.50 -14.13
N LEU A 181 4.04 2.41 -14.52
CA LEU A 181 3.83 2.83 -15.90
C LEU A 181 4.82 3.92 -16.36
N GLY A 182 5.61 4.48 -15.44
CA GLY A 182 6.49 5.63 -15.71
C GLY A 182 5.71 6.92 -15.92
N LEU A 183 4.53 7.03 -15.32
CA LEU A 183 3.67 8.22 -15.40
C LEU A 183 3.95 9.20 -14.28
N ASP A 184 4.73 8.82 -13.27
CA ASP A 184 5.09 9.64 -12.13
C ASP A 184 5.90 10.88 -12.55
N ARG A 185 5.40 12.03 -12.22
CA ARG A 185 6.03 13.34 -12.48
C ARG A 185 6.22 14.01 -11.13
N TYR A 186 7.23 13.52 -10.38
CA TYR A 186 7.54 14.04 -9.05
C TYR A 186 7.85 15.55 -9.10
N ASP A 187 8.42 16.04 -10.21
CA ASP A 187 8.69 17.45 -10.48
C ASP A 187 7.45 18.36 -10.31
N ARG A 188 6.23 17.84 -10.47
CA ARG A 188 5.00 18.60 -10.28
C ARG A 188 4.61 18.83 -8.82
N ILE A 189 5.11 18.00 -7.93
CA ILE A 189 4.80 18.06 -6.50
C ILE A 189 6.04 18.23 -5.62
N GLY A 190 7.25 18.17 -6.18
CA GLY A 190 8.51 18.24 -5.46
C GLY A 190 8.90 19.66 -5.05
N GLY A 191 9.93 19.78 -4.22
CA GLY A 191 10.62 21.03 -3.88
C GLY A 191 9.90 21.97 -2.90
N SER A 192 8.81 21.54 -2.27
CA SER A 192 8.09 22.36 -1.28
C SER A 192 7.78 21.52 -0.04
N ARG A 193 8.40 21.90 1.05
CA ARG A 193 8.05 21.35 2.36
C ARG A 193 6.88 22.18 2.93
N PRO A 194 5.65 21.63 3.04
CA PRO A 194 4.57 22.35 3.69
C PRO A 194 4.95 22.67 5.15
N GLU A 195 4.82 23.92 5.56
CA GLU A 195 5.04 24.31 6.95
C GLU A 195 3.74 24.22 7.74
N GLY A 196 3.84 23.84 9.00
CA GLY A 196 2.72 23.84 9.94
C GLY A 196 1.80 22.61 9.99
N PRO A 197 1.73 21.66 9.01
CA PRO A 197 0.81 20.54 9.15
C PRO A 197 1.24 19.59 10.27
N VAL A 198 0.24 18.91 10.84
CA VAL A 198 0.45 17.85 11.85
C VAL A 198 1.05 16.59 11.19
N LEU A 199 0.70 16.36 9.93
CA LEU A 199 1.15 15.21 9.12
C LEU A 199 1.46 15.65 7.67
N ARG A 200 2.60 15.22 7.13
CA ARG A 200 2.93 15.27 5.70
C ARG A 200 2.81 13.85 5.13
N LEU A 201 1.83 13.64 4.25
CA LEU A 201 1.47 12.33 3.72
C LEU A 201 1.76 12.26 2.22
N GLY A 202 2.66 11.36 1.83
CA GLY A 202 2.96 11.03 0.42
C GLY A 202 2.15 9.82 -0.05
N LEU A 203 1.61 9.87 -1.27
CA LEU A 203 0.89 8.77 -1.90
C LEU A 203 1.54 8.39 -3.23
N THR A 204 1.73 7.09 -3.42
CA THR A 204 2.16 6.50 -4.70
C THR A 204 1.57 5.11 -4.84
N HIS A 205 1.29 4.67 -6.07
CA HIS A 205 0.88 3.28 -6.24
C HIS A 205 2.09 2.34 -6.06
N SER A 206 3.09 2.46 -6.90
CA SER A 206 4.30 1.62 -6.82
C SER A 206 5.38 2.30 -5.97
N PRO A 207 5.98 1.59 -4.98
CA PRO A 207 7.03 2.14 -4.12
C PRO A 207 8.40 2.14 -4.81
N GLU A 208 8.54 2.87 -5.91
CA GLU A 208 9.81 3.00 -6.61
C GLU A 208 10.78 3.89 -5.81
N PRO A 209 12.05 3.47 -5.60
CA PRO A 209 13.03 4.21 -4.80
C PRO A 209 13.14 5.68 -5.18
N ARG A 210 13.17 6.02 -6.48
CA ARG A 210 13.28 7.41 -6.93
C ARG A 210 12.14 8.32 -6.46
N VAL A 211 10.93 7.77 -6.34
CA VAL A 211 9.74 8.50 -5.83
C VAL A 211 9.81 8.62 -4.32
N LEU A 212 10.19 7.53 -3.65
CA LEU A 212 10.34 7.51 -2.19
C LEU A 212 11.46 8.45 -1.74
N ASP A 213 12.56 8.53 -2.48
CA ASP A 213 13.68 9.45 -2.22
C ASP A 213 13.24 10.90 -2.36
N GLY A 214 12.40 11.20 -3.37
CA GLY A 214 11.80 12.52 -3.53
C GLY A 214 10.97 12.93 -2.31
N PHE A 215 10.02 12.09 -1.90
CA PHE A 215 9.20 12.34 -0.70
C PHE A 215 10.05 12.48 0.56
N ALA A 216 11.08 11.65 0.73
CA ALA A 216 11.96 11.73 1.87
C ALA A 216 12.80 13.04 1.88
N ALA A 217 13.31 13.46 0.72
CA ALA A 217 14.05 14.70 0.56
C ALA A 217 13.19 15.93 0.87
N ASP A 218 11.92 15.91 0.46
CA ASP A 218 10.94 16.96 0.74
C ASP A 218 10.37 16.90 2.18
N GLY A 219 10.83 15.95 3.00
CA GLY A 219 10.50 15.87 4.43
C GLY A 219 9.09 15.35 4.72
N TYR A 220 8.55 14.48 3.88
CA TYR A 220 7.30 13.78 4.18
C TYR A 220 7.46 12.83 5.36
N ASP A 221 6.45 12.78 6.22
CA ASP A 221 6.48 12.01 7.46
C ASP A 221 6.13 10.54 7.22
N LEU A 222 5.17 10.31 6.31
CA LEU A 222 4.69 8.99 5.93
C LEU A 222 4.46 8.94 4.41
N VAL A 223 4.94 7.89 3.75
CA VAL A 223 4.56 7.54 2.37
C VAL A 223 3.77 6.24 2.39
N MET A 224 2.64 6.21 1.69
CA MET A 224 1.79 5.03 1.56
C MET A 224 1.79 4.51 0.13
N ALA A 225 1.98 3.19 -0.02
CA ALA A 225 2.07 2.53 -1.33
C ALA A 225 1.43 1.14 -1.35
N GLY A 226 1.11 0.65 -2.55
CA GLY A 226 0.59 -0.69 -2.83
C GLY A 226 1.49 -1.48 -3.78
N HIS A 227 0.90 -2.02 -4.87
CA HIS A 227 1.57 -2.63 -6.02
C HIS A 227 2.27 -3.97 -5.79
N THR A 228 2.99 -4.13 -4.70
CA THR A 228 3.86 -5.29 -4.45
C THR A 228 3.09 -6.57 -4.15
N HIS A 229 1.82 -6.45 -3.79
CA HIS A 229 1.01 -7.55 -3.24
C HIS A 229 1.70 -8.29 -2.07
N GLY A 230 2.59 -7.60 -1.34
CA GLY A 230 3.43 -8.21 -0.30
C GLY A 230 4.40 -9.28 -0.82
N GLY A 231 4.63 -9.29 -2.14
CA GLY A 231 5.35 -10.34 -2.88
C GLY A 231 4.45 -11.50 -3.29
N GLN A 232 3.15 -11.47 -3.00
CA GLN A 232 2.09 -12.43 -3.37
C GLN A 232 2.39 -13.89 -3.01
N LEU A 233 3.58 -14.39 -3.37
CA LEU A 233 4.13 -15.69 -2.96
C LEU A 233 5.35 -15.45 -2.07
N ARG A 234 5.27 -15.93 -0.84
CA ARG A 234 6.35 -15.80 0.15
C ARG A 234 6.80 -17.17 0.61
N LEU A 235 8.07 -17.31 0.85
CA LEU A 235 8.59 -18.51 1.52
C LEU A 235 8.78 -18.20 3.01
N PRO A 236 8.30 -19.09 3.90
CA PRO A 236 8.60 -18.98 5.34
C PRO A 236 10.10 -18.85 5.59
N GLY A 237 10.50 -17.88 6.41
CA GLY A 237 11.91 -17.59 6.71
C GLY A 237 12.67 -16.80 5.63
N VAL A 238 12.22 -16.79 4.37
CA VAL A 238 12.87 -16.07 3.26
C VAL A 238 12.17 -14.75 2.92
N GLY A 239 10.84 -14.74 3.02
CA GLY A 239 10.02 -13.58 2.68
C GLY A 239 9.55 -13.55 1.23
N ALA A 240 9.32 -12.35 0.68
CA ALA A 240 8.86 -12.14 -0.68
C ALA A 240 9.88 -12.64 -1.71
N LEU A 241 9.39 -13.30 -2.78
CA LEU A 241 10.25 -13.75 -3.88
C LEU A 241 10.45 -12.64 -4.92
N VAL A 242 9.40 -11.84 -5.16
CA VAL A 242 9.37 -10.77 -6.17
C VAL A 242 8.56 -9.59 -5.65
N THR A 243 8.91 -8.36 -6.04
CA THR A 243 8.16 -7.13 -5.70
C THR A 243 7.58 -6.44 -6.93
N ASN A 244 8.03 -6.80 -8.12
CA ASN A 244 7.70 -6.16 -9.42
C ASN A 244 8.08 -4.66 -9.52
N CYS A 245 8.86 -4.14 -8.59
CA CYS A 245 9.37 -2.77 -8.56
C CYS A 245 10.77 -2.75 -7.96
N GLY A 246 11.39 -1.57 -7.88
CA GLY A 246 12.78 -1.41 -7.42
C GLY A 246 13.00 -1.53 -5.92
N ILE A 247 11.93 -1.74 -5.12
CA ILE A 247 12.05 -1.81 -3.67
C ILE A 247 12.66 -3.13 -3.20
N ASP A 248 13.39 -3.09 -2.08
CA ASP A 248 13.90 -4.30 -1.43
C ASP A 248 12.76 -5.24 -1.00
N ARG A 249 12.94 -6.54 -1.22
CA ARG A 249 11.92 -7.57 -0.95
C ARG A 249 11.51 -7.65 0.53
N SER A 250 12.39 -7.27 1.45
CA SER A 250 12.06 -7.20 2.87
C SER A 250 11.00 -6.13 3.18
N ARG A 251 10.89 -5.13 2.33
CA ARG A 251 9.95 -4.00 2.42
C ARG A 251 8.67 -4.19 1.61
N ALA A 252 8.44 -5.38 1.06
CA ALA A 252 7.30 -5.67 0.19
C ALA A 252 5.94 -5.48 0.88
N ARG A 253 5.88 -5.38 2.21
CA ARG A 253 4.67 -5.06 2.99
C ARG A 253 5.00 -4.52 4.37
N GLY A 254 4.03 -3.84 4.97
CA GLY A 254 4.10 -3.30 6.33
C GLY A 254 4.85 -1.98 6.41
N ALA A 255 5.13 -1.56 7.62
CA ALA A 255 5.79 -0.31 7.91
C ALA A 255 7.32 -0.48 8.03
N SER A 256 8.07 0.43 7.45
CA SER A 256 9.52 0.48 7.56
C SER A 256 10.01 1.93 7.45
N ARG A 257 11.26 2.21 7.86
CA ARG A 257 11.87 3.52 7.65
C ARG A 257 12.42 3.65 6.23
N TRP A 258 12.19 4.80 5.60
CA TRP A 258 12.83 5.21 4.37
C TRP A 258 13.67 6.45 4.66
N GLY A 259 14.99 6.35 4.48
CA GLY A 259 15.90 7.37 5.00
C GLY A 259 15.84 7.49 6.53
N THR A 260 16.09 8.68 7.04
CA THR A 260 16.21 8.94 8.49
C THR A 260 14.87 9.29 9.16
N HIS A 261 13.97 9.97 8.44
CA HIS A 261 12.77 10.60 9.03
C HIS A 261 11.46 10.04 8.50
N THR A 262 11.42 9.61 7.24
CA THR A 262 10.19 9.17 6.58
C THR A 262 9.83 7.74 6.96
N TRP A 263 8.56 7.50 7.27
CA TRP A 263 8.00 6.16 7.31
C TRP A 263 7.45 5.78 5.94
N LEU A 264 7.63 4.53 5.57
CA LEU A 264 7.01 3.92 4.41
C LEU A 264 6.06 2.83 4.88
N HIS A 265 4.81 2.87 4.43
CA HIS A 265 3.87 1.77 4.59
C HIS A 265 3.50 1.20 3.23
N VAL A 266 3.80 -0.08 3.01
CA VAL A 266 3.44 -0.80 1.79
C VAL A 266 2.34 -1.80 2.11
N SER A 267 1.19 -1.70 1.43
CA SER A 267 0.09 -2.65 1.56
C SER A 267 0.35 -3.91 0.76
N ALA A 268 -0.01 -5.08 1.31
CA ALA A 268 -0.05 -6.31 0.51
C ALA A 268 -1.31 -6.39 -0.38
N GLY A 269 -2.21 -5.42 -0.29
CA GLY A 269 -3.38 -5.31 -1.15
C GLY A 269 -4.45 -6.38 -0.92
N LEU A 270 -5.65 -6.11 -1.41
CA LEU A 270 -6.87 -6.90 -1.18
C LEU A 270 -7.22 -7.87 -2.32
N GLY A 271 -6.53 -7.76 -3.44
CA GLY A 271 -6.80 -8.55 -4.63
C GLY A 271 -5.59 -9.29 -5.17
N THR A 272 -5.80 -9.89 -6.32
CA THR A 272 -4.79 -10.51 -7.18
C THR A 272 -5.19 -10.28 -8.62
N SER A 273 -4.23 -10.26 -9.53
CA SER A 273 -4.57 -10.35 -10.96
C SER A 273 -5.42 -11.60 -11.22
N PRO A 274 -6.48 -11.53 -12.06
CA PRO A 274 -7.25 -12.72 -12.49
C PRO A 274 -6.39 -13.81 -13.13
N TYR A 275 -5.25 -13.44 -13.74
CA TYR A 275 -4.32 -14.37 -14.38
C TYR A 275 -3.24 -14.93 -13.46
N ALA A 276 -3.14 -14.41 -12.23
CA ALA A 276 -2.27 -14.93 -11.17
C ALA A 276 -3.04 -15.01 -9.84
N PRO A 277 -4.13 -15.82 -9.79
CA PRO A 277 -5.08 -15.80 -8.68
C PRO A 277 -4.61 -16.68 -7.51
N VAL A 278 -3.39 -16.46 -7.04
CA VAL A 278 -2.76 -17.25 -5.97
C VAL A 278 -2.13 -16.32 -4.92
N ARG A 279 -2.16 -16.74 -3.66
CA ARG A 279 -1.41 -16.15 -2.55
C ARG A 279 -0.88 -17.25 -1.65
N PHE A 280 0.37 -17.14 -1.22
CA PHE A 280 0.98 -18.12 -0.32
C PHE A 280 1.84 -17.43 0.73
N ALA A 281 1.56 -17.70 2.01
CA ALA A 281 2.13 -17.05 3.18
C ALA A 281 2.03 -15.49 3.11
N CYS A 282 1.00 -15.02 2.41
CA CYS A 282 0.74 -13.60 2.15
C CYS A 282 -0.76 -13.34 1.93
N PRO A 283 -1.62 -13.53 2.95
CA PRO A 283 -3.03 -13.27 2.82
C PRO A 283 -3.28 -11.81 2.40
N PRO A 284 -4.37 -11.54 1.65
CA PRO A 284 -4.74 -10.18 1.29
C PRO A 284 -5.10 -9.37 2.55
N GLU A 285 -4.77 -8.06 2.52
CA GLU A 285 -4.93 -7.23 3.70
C GLU A 285 -5.41 -5.81 3.39
N ALA A 286 -6.16 -5.22 4.32
CA ALA A 286 -6.25 -3.79 4.56
C ALA A 286 -5.50 -3.47 5.86
N THR A 287 -5.01 -2.23 5.99
CA THR A 287 -4.27 -1.84 7.19
C THR A 287 -4.92 -0.62 7.84
N LEU A 288 -5.21 -0.71 9.12
CA LEU A 288 -5.55 0.43 9.97
C LEU A 288 -4.27 0.96 10.63
N LEU A 289 -3.82 2.13 10.22
CA LEU A 289 -2.70 2.82 10.82
C LEU A 289 -3.21 3.78 11.90
N THR A 290 -2.73 3.63 13.12
CA THR A 290 -2.91 4.62 14.19
C THR A 290 -1.64 5.46 14.23
N LEU A 291 -1.75 6.70 13.77
CA LEU A 291 -0.65 7.66 13.79
C LEU A 291 -0.68 8.37 15.14
N VAL A 292 0.49 8.45 15.80
CA VAL A 292 0.64 9.06 17.11
C VAL A 292 1.76 10.10 17.10
N PRO A 293 1.80 11.02 18.08
CA PRO A 293 2.91 11.94 18.21
C PRO A 293 4.26 11.22 18.33
N ARG A 294 5.29 11.85 17.77
CA ARG A 294 6.67 11.39 17.97
C ARG A 294 7.03 11.53 19.45
N PRO A 295 7.81 10.58 20.00
CA PRO A 295 8.36 10.74 21.33
C PRO A 295 9.17 12.05 21.41
N SER A 296 8.97 12.82 22.47
CA SER A 296 9.80 13.99 22.76
C SER A 296 11.25 13.52 22.91
N VAL A 297 12.17 14.13 22.19
CA VAL A 297 13.60 13.95 22.45
C VAL A 297 13.89 14.72 23.73
N VAL A 298 13.77 14.03 24.88
CA VAL A 298 14.30 14.56 26.13
C VAL A 298 15.80 14.66 25.93
N ALA A 299 16.31 15.87 25.73
CA ALA A 299 17.74 16.11 25.74
C ALA A 299 18.25 15.64 27.11
N SER A 300 19.03 14.57 27.12
CA SER A 300 19.74 14.14 28.30
C SER A 300 20.62 15.33 28.72
N ARG A 301 20.18 16.06 29.74
CA ARG A 301 21.04 17.02 30.43
C ARG A 301 22.16 16.17 31.05
N THR A 302 23.28 16.13 30.38
CA THR A 302 24.54 15.76 31.01
C THR A 302 24.78 16.78 32.11
N THR A 303 24.50 16.40 33.36
CA THR A 303 24.93 17.15 34.52
C THR A 303 26.46 17.20 34.45
N PRO A 304 27.06 18.39 34.41
CA PRO A 304 28.52 18.46 34.49
C PRO A 304 28.98 17.88 35.85
N ALA A 305 29.97 16.98 35.79
CA ALA A 305 30.59 16.43 36.99
C ALA A 305 31.09 17.57 37.89
N PRO A 306 30.92 17.47 39.22
CA PRO A 306 31.46 18.50 40.13
C PRO A 306 32.98 18.53 40.00
N ALA A 307 33.49 19.76 39.81
CA ALA A 307 34.93 20.01 39.78
C ALA A 307 35.55 19.49 41.09
N SER A 308 36.50 18.58 40.97
CA SER A 308 37.35 18.12 42.09
C SER A 308 38.10 19.33 42.64
N ALA A 309 37.80 19.73 43.87
CA ALA A 309 38.57 20.67 44.59
C ALA A 309 39.97 20.08 44.89
N GLU A 310 41.01 20.65 44.32
CA GLU A 310 42.36 20.41 44.75
C GLU A 310 42.55 20.99 46.16
N VAL A 311 42.83 20.14 47.11
CA VAL A 311 43.33 20.52 48.43
C VAL A 311 44.85 20.58 48.32
N GLY A 312 45.40 21.79 48.51
CA GLY A 312 46.82 22.04 48.66
C GLY A 312 47.42 21.57 49.99
#